data_4a92bd0a1cf3e0a43ce39812ea11d70a
#
_entry.id   4a92bd0a1cf3e0a43ce39812ea11d70a
#
_cell.length_a   1.000
_cell.length_b   1.000
_cell.length_c   1.000
_cell.angle_alpha   90.00
_cell.angle_beta   90.00
_cell.angle_gamma   90.00
#
_symmetry.space_group_name_H-M   'P 1'
#
loop_
_entity.id
_entity.type
_entity.pdbx_description
1 polymer ?
#
loop_
_entity_poly.entity_id
_entity_poly.type
_entity_poly.pdbx_seq_one_letter_code
_entity_poly.pdbx_strand_id
1 'polypeptide(L)'
;AGCGNTLQKSANPSASIYHYKEQSITMQAQPKRIVTLSTPLLNMAYAIGGTSLARPTTSSPIPDSAKALPELGQVSHINMEKLVELNPDLVLGEKGQNGKLESLLQSNKIPYLLINYDGINDNIPLMKFLGQVYGKTEQDDKIIKKYEVKIKKVEKDASQYVPAKIAIL
;
A
#
# COMPACT_ATOMS: atom_id res chain seq x y z
N ALA A 1 0.69 51.73 -16.63
CA ALA A 1 -0.18 50.83 -15.89
C ALA A 1 0.28 49.38 -16.12
N GLY A 2 1.18 48.92 -15.29
CA GLY A 2 1.66 47.54 -15.37
C GLY A 2 0.69 46.60 -14.66
N CYS A 3 -0.12 45.86 -15.38
CA CYS A 3 -0.77 44.69 -14.83
C CYS A 3 0.24 43.54 -14.74
N GLY A 4 0.93 43.49 -13.64
CA GLY A 4 1.72 42.32 -13.27
C GLY A 4 0.77 41.18 -12.95
N ASN A 5 0.39 40.45 -13.97
CA ASN A 5 -0.33 39.19 -13.79
C ASN A 5 0.69 38.12 -13.44
N THR A 6 1.08 38.10 -12.18
CA THR A 6 1.69 36.92 -11.61
C THR A 6 0.59 35.86 -11.58
N LEU A 7 0.58 35.03 -12.61
CA LEU A 7 -0.10 33.76 -12.55
C LEU A 7 0.56 32.98 -11.40
N GLN A 8 0.10 33.22 -10.19
CA GLN A 8 0.24 32.28 -9.13
C GLN A 8 -0.49 31.05 -9.60
N LYS A 9 0.29 30.10 -10.07
CA LYS A 9 -0.16 28.72 -10.22
C LYS A 9 -0.66 28.33 -8.83
N SER A 10 -1.93 28.50 -8.56
CA SER A 10 -2.54 28.09 -7.31
C SER A 10 -2.35 26.57 -7.24
N ALA A 11 -1.36 26.15 -6.46
CA ALA A 11 -1.32 24.78 -6.01
C ALA A 11 -2.70 24.51 -5.45
N ASN A 12 -3.41 23.54 -6.05
CA ASN A 12 -4.73 23.16 -5.57
C ASN A 12 -4.58 22.82 -4.08
N PRO A 13 -5.16 23.62 -3.14
CA PRO A 13 -4.89 23.44 -1.72
C PRO A 13 -5.37 22.10 -1.16
N SER A 14 -6.05 21.29 -1.98
CA SER A 14 -6.50 19.95 -1.63
C SER A 14 -5.58 18.83 -2.13
N ALA A 15 -4.53 19.12 -2.87
CA ALA A 15 -3.59 18.10 -3.35
C ALA A 15 -2.75 17.57 -2.18
N SER A 16 -2.68 16.24 -2.06
CA SER A 16 -1.87 15.55 -1.07
C SER A 16 -0.82 14.69 -1.73
N ILE A 17 0.36 14.62 -1.11
CA ILE A 17 1.44 13.75 -1.56
C ILE A 17 1.56 12.63 -0.52
N TYR A 18 1.46 11.40 -1.00
CA TYR A 18 1.61 10.20 -0.17
C TYR A 18 2.97 9.58 -0.45
N HIS A 19 3.72 9.29 0.60
CA HIS A 19 5.09 8.79 0.50
C HIS A 19 5.22 7.35 0.98
N TYR A 20 5.88 6.55 0.18
CA TYR A 20 6.39 5.25 0.58
C TYR A 20 7.89 5.22 0.30
N LYS A 21 8.72 5.30 1.35
CA LYS A 21 10.18 5.43 1.21
C LYS A 21 10.54 6.55 0.23
N GLU A 22 11.23 6.24 -0.86
CA GLU A 22 11.63 7.18 -1.91
C GLU A 22 10.56 7.42 -2.97
N GLN A 23 9.50 6.60 -2.97
CA GLN A 23 8.41 6.70 -3.92
C GLN A 23 7.31 7.60 -3.38
N SER A 24 6.61 8.28 -4.28
CA SER A 24 5.48 9.11 -3.88
C SER A 24 4.43 9.18 -4.99
N ILE A 25 3.21 9.53 -4.59
CA ILE A 25 2.13 9.83 -5.53
C ILE A 25 1.39 11.06 -5.04
N THR A 26 1.07 11.94 -5.97
CA THR A 26 0.27 13.14 -5.72
C THR A 26 -1.16 12.90 -6.15
N MET A 27 -2.10 13.12 -5.23
CA MET A 27 -3.53 12.95 -5.49
C MET A 27 -4.25 14.28 -5.23
N GLN A 28 -5.18 14.64 -6.13
CA GLN A 28 -5.96 15.87 -6.01
C GLN A 28 -7.04 15.79 -4.92
N ALA A 29 -7.45 14.58 -4.58
CA ALA A 29 -8.42 14.31 -3.52
C ALA A 29 -8.04 13.02 -2.78
N GLN A 30 -8.58 12.84 -1.57
CA GLN A 30 -8.42 11.60 -0.82
C GLN A 30 -8.96 10.43 -1.63
N PRO A 31 -8.16 9.39 -1.91
CA PRO A 31 -8.66 8.24 -2.64
C PRO A 31 -9.80 7.54 -1.88
N LYS A 32 -10.83 7.13 -2.60
CA LYS A 32 -12.01 6.44 -2.04
C LYS A 32 -12.25 5.08 -2.67
N ARG A 33 -11.73 4.85 -3.87
CA ARG A 33 -11.92 3.61 -4.63
C ARG A 33 -10.57 2.96 -4.88
N ILE A 34 -10.04 2.36 -3.85
CA ILE A 34 -8.68 1.82 -3.84
C ILE A 34 -8.71 0.32 -4.13
N VAL A 35 -7.83 -0.12 -5.01
CA VAL A 35 -7.60 -1.54 -5.29
C VAL A 35 -6.16 -1.89 -4.93
N THR A 36 -5.98 -2.95 -4.14
CA THR A 36 -4.67 -3.53 -3.85
C THR A 36 -4.46 -4.78 -4.70
N LEU A 37 -3.33 -4.86 -5.39
CA LEU A 37 -3.03 -5.91 -6.35
C LEU A 37 -2.21 -7.07 -5.78
N SER A 38 -1.76 -6.98 -4.54
CA SER A 38 -0.97 -8.04 -3.91
C SER A 38 -1.52 -8.41 -2.54
N THR A 39 -1.24 -9.63 -2.11
CA THR A 39 -1.71 -10.13 -0.80
C THR A 39 -1.11 -9.36 0.37
N PRO A 40 0.20 -9.03 0.40
CA PRO A 40 0.75 -8.22 1.50
C PRO A 40 0.09 -6.84 1.61
N LEU A 41 -0.16 -6.17 0.50
CA LEU A 41 -0.83 -4.86 0.50
C LEU A 41 -2.28 -4.97 0.94
N LEU A 42 -2.99 -5.98 0.48
CA LEU A 42 -4.37 -6.26 0.90
C LEU A 42 -4.43 -6.47 2.42
N ASN A 43 -3.60 -7.36 2.93
CA ASN A 43 -3.59 -7.69 4.35
C ASN A 43 -3.24 -6.48 5.22
N MET A 44 -2.25 -5.70 4.80
CA MET A 44 -1.86 -4.50 5.55
C MET A 44 -2.93 -3.42 5.48
N ALA A 45 -3.56 -3.21 4.33
CA ALA A 45 -4.66 -2.25 4.20
C ALA A 45 -5.79 -2.57 5.19
N TYR A 46 -6.21 -3.83 5.27
CA TYR A 46 -7.23 -4.25 6.23
C TYR A 46 -6.76 -4.16 7.67
N ALA A 47 -5.49 -4.45 7.94
CA ALA A 47 -4.93 -4.35 9.29
C ALA A 47 -4.99 -2.93 9.87
N ILE A 48 -4.86 -1.91 9.03
CA ILE A 48 -4.92 -0.50 9.46
C ILE A 48 -6.32 0.11 9.37
N GLY A 49 -7.33 -0.70 9.06
CA GLY A 49 -8.73 -0.25 8.97
C GLY A 49 -9.17 0.23 7.59
N GLY A 50 -8.33 0.03 6.57
CA GLY A 50 -8.69 0.29 5.18
C GLY A 50 -9.44 -0.87 4.53
N THR A 51 -9.79 -0.71 3.27
CA THR A 51 -10.49 -1.71 2.46
C THR A 51 -9.93 -1.71 1.02
N SER A 52 -10.33 -2.70 0.22
CA SER A 52 -10.03 -2.74 -1.20
C SER A 52 -11.30 -3.11 -1.98
N LEU A 53 -11.43 -2.64 -3.21
CA LEU A 53 -12.59 -2.97 -4.06
C LEU A 53 -12.53 -4.40 -4.61
N ALA A 54 -11.35 -4.97 -4.68
CA ALA A 54 -11.10 -6.29 -5.21
C ALA A 54 -9.81 -6.85 -4.61
N ARG A 55 -9.52 -8.09 -4.89
CA ARG A 55 -8.33 -8.77 -4.35
C ARG A 55 -7.65 -9.64 -5.39
N PRO A 56 -6.37 -9.96 -5.21
CA PRO A 56 -5.76 -11.03 -6.00
C PRO A 56 -6.35 -12.39 -5.61
N THR A 57 -6.30 -13.33 -6.54
CA THR A 57 -6.56 -14.74 -6.25
C THR A 57 -5.33 -15.31 -5.55
N THR A 58 -5.51 -15.84 -4.35
CA THR A 58 -4.41 -16.34 -3.53
C THR A 58 -4.86 -17.51 -2.67
N SER A 59 -3.95 -18.42 -2.40
CA SER A 59 -4.11 -19.48 -1.39
C SER A 59 -3.56 -19.05 -0.01
N SER A 60 -2.88 -17.93 0.05
CA SER A 60 -2.36 -17.39 1.31
C SER A 60 -3.49 -16.85 2.18
N PRO A 61 -3.33 -16.85 3.52
CA PRO A 61 -4.34 -16.29 4.41
C PRO A 61 -4.63 -14.82 4.12
N ILE A 62 -5.91 -14.48 4.09
CA ILE A 62 -6.40 -13.12 3.96
C ILE A 62 -7.46 -12.85 5.04
N PRO A 63 -7.75 -11.58 5.35
CA PRO A 63 -8.82 -11.25 6.30
C PRO A 63 -10.17 -11.81 5.84
N ASP A 64 -10.99 -12.27 6.79
CA ASP A 64 -12.32 -12.83 6.49
C ASP A 64 -13.20 -11.82 5.76
N SER A 65 -13.12 -10.54 6.12
CA SER A 65 -13.86 -9.46 5.47
C SER A 65 -13.43 -9.21 4.03
N ALA A 66 -12.25 -9.69 3.60
CA ALA A 66 -11.78 -9.58 2.23
C ALA A 66 -12.14 -10.79 1.35
N LYS A 67 -12.57 -11.90 1.93
CA LYS A 67 -12.82 -13.14 1.19
C LYS A 67 -13.94 -13.02 0.14
N ALA A 68 -14.92 -12.18 0.39
CA ALA A 68 -16.04 -11.94 -0.53
C ALA A 68 -15.75 -10.94 -1.64
N LEU A 69 -14.58 -10.32 -1.65
CA LEU A 69 -14.19 -9.35 -2.68
C LEU A 69 -14.05 -10.04 -4.05
N PRO A 70 -14.37 -9.32 -5.15
CA PRO A 70 -14.10 -9.83 -6.49
C PRO A 70 -12.63 -10.18 -6.67
N GLU A 71 -12.36 -11.31 -7.29
CA GLU A 71 -11.00 -11.76 -7.59
C GLU A 71 -10.53 -11.22 -8.94
N LEU A 72 -9.33 -10.68 -8.97
CA LEU A 72 -8.71 -10.11 -10.18
C LEU A 72 -7.76 -11.08 -10.89
N GLY A 73 -7.60 -12.29 -10.37
CA GLY A 73 -6.61 -13.24 -10.83
C GLY A 73 -5.35 -13.24 -9.99
N GLN A 74 -4.40 -14.07 -10.34
CA GLN A 74 -3.13 -14.18 -9.62
C GLN A 74 -2.34 -12.87 -9.70
N VAL A 75 -1.51 -12.59 -8.68
CA VAL A 75 -0.70 -11.36 -8.58
C VAL A 75 0.12 -11.11 -9.86
N SER A 76 0.65 -12.16 -10.48
CA SER A 76 1.43 -12.08 -11.72
C SER A 76 0.57 -11.94 -12.98
N HIS A 77 -0.74 -12.15 -12.91
CA HIS A 77 -1.67 -12.18 -14.06
C HIS A 77 -3.00 -11.51 -13.72
N ILE A 78 -2.95 -10.24 -13.36
CA ILE A 78 -4.14 -9.46 -13.04
C ILE A 78 -5.00 -9.25 -14.28
N ASN A 79 -6.30 -9.47 -14.15
CA ASN A 79 -7.29 -9.20 -15.20
C ASN A 79 -7.56 -7.69 -15.30
N MET A 80 -7.01 -7.05 -16.31
CA MET A 80 -7.13 -5.59 -16.50
C MET A 80 -8.56 -5.15 -16.84
N GLU A 81 -9.33 -5.96 -17.55
CA GLU A 81 -10.73 -5.63 -17.86
C GLU A 81 -11.56 -5.49 -16.59
N LYS A 82 -11.43 -6.46 -15.69
CA LYS A 82 -12.10 -6.40 -14.38
C LYS A 82 -11.64 -5.21 -13.56
N LEU A 83 -10.34 -4.91 -13.59
CA LEU A 83 -9.78 -3.78 -12.85
C LEU A 83 -10.36 -2.45 -13.37
N VAL A 84 -10.40 -2.26 -14.68
CA VAL A 84 -10.95 -1.05 -15.31
C VAL A 84 -12.45 -0.90 -15.00
N GLU A 85 -13.21 -1.98 -15.03
CA GLU A 85 -14.65 -1.99 -14.70
C GLU A 85 -14.94 -1.51 -13.27
N LEU A 86 -14.02 -1.73 -12.34
CA LEU A 86 -14.18 -1.26 -10.97
C LEU A 86 -14.06 0.26 -10.83
N ASN A 87 -13.56 0.93 -11.85
CA ASN A 87 -13.33 2.37 -11.84
C ASN A 87 -12.58 2.85 -10.60
N PRO A 88 -11.37 2.31 -10.34
CA PRO A 88 -10.59 2.70 -9.17
C PRO A 88 -10.04 4.12 -9.34
N ASP A 89 -9.93 4.85 -8.23
CA ASP A 89 -9.24 6.14 -8.20
C ASP A 89 -7.77 6.01 -7.76
N LEU A 90 -7.39 4.87 -7.22
CA LEU A 90 -5.99 4.54 -6.93
C LEU A 90 -5.78 3.02 -6.94
N VAL A 91 -4.75 2.59 -7.64
CA VAL A 91 -4.30 1.19 -7.65
C VAL A 91 -2.94 1.09 -6.97
N LEU A 92 -2.84 0.21 -6.00
CA LEU A 92 -1.61 -0.06 -5.26
C LEU A 92 -1.14 -1.47 -5.59
N GLY A 93 0.11 -1.59 -5.96
CA GLY A 93 0.71 -2.89 -6.28
C GLY A 93 2.18 -2.93 -5.89
N GLU A 94 2.81 -4.06 -6.15
CA GLU A 94 4.24 -4.27 -5.95
C GLU A 94 4.96 -4.25 -7.29
N LYS A 95 6.03 -3.46 -7.37
CA LYS A 95 6.79 -3.31 -8.62
C LYS A 95 7.32 -4.63 -9.15
N GLY A 96 7.80 -5.51 -8.28
CA GLY A 96 8.31 -6.82 -8.67
C GLY A 96 7.25 -7.77 -9.20
N GLN A 97 6.01 -7.67 -8.72
CA GLN A 97 4.91 -8.56 -9.10
C GLN A 97 4.01 -7.97 -10.18
N ASN A 98 3.80 -6.67 -10.16
CA ASN A 98 2.79 -5.99 -10.96
C ASN A 98 3.40 -5.01 -11.99
N GLY A 99 4.73 -4.97 -12.13
CA GLY A 99 5.41 -4.02 -13.03
C GLY A 99 4.94 -4.09 -14.48
N LYS A 100 4.52 -5.26 -14.94
CA LYS A 100 4.01 -5.46 -16.31
C LYS A 100 2.69 -4.71 -16.58
N LEU A 101 1.97 -4.34 -15.53
CA LEU A 101 0.69 -3.62 -15.67
C LEU A 101 0.86 -2.13 -15.84
N GLU A 102 2.05 -1.59 -15.60
CA GLU A 102 2.27 -0.14 -15.55
C GLU A 102 1.81 0.57 -16.83
N SER A 103 2.19 0.05 -18.00
CA SER A 103 1.78 0.63 -19.27
C SER A 103 0.26 0.61 -19.48
N LEU A 104 -0.41 -0.45 -19.03
CA LEU A 104 -1.87 -0.57 -19.12
C LEU A 104 -2.58 0.38 -18.15
N LEU A 105 -2.04 0.54 -16.95
CA LEU A 105 -2.56 1.51 -15.98
C LEU A 105 -2.43 2.94 -16.52
N GLN A 106 -1.30 3.26 -17.11
CA GLN A 106 -1.07 4.56 -17.75
C GLN A 106 -2.01 4.81 -18.92
N SER A 107 -2.15 3.85 -19.83
CA SER A 107 -3.02 4.01 -20.99
C SER A 107 -4.49 4.12 -20.62
N ASN A 108 -4.92 3.53 -19.52
CA ASN A 108 -6.28 3.68 -18.99
C ASN A 108 -6.43 4.88 -18.04
N LYS A 109 -5.39 5.68 -17.85
CA LYS A 109 -5.39 6.87 -17.01
C LYS A 109 -5.80 6.58 -15.55
N ILE A 110 -5.42 5.42 -15.05
CA ILE A 110 -5.68 5.00 -13.67
C ILE A 110 -4.51 5.45 -12.80
N PRO A 111 -4.74 6.27 -11.77
CA PRO A 111 -3.69 6.59 -10.79
C PRO A 111 -3.19 5.33 -10.10
N TYR A 112 -1.88 5.18 -9.99
CA TYR A 112 -1.29 3.98 -9.40
C TYR A 112 0.04 4.29 -8.71
N LEU A 113 0.40 3.45 -7.76
CA LEU A 113 1.76 3.38 -7.24
C LEU A 113 2.15 1.90 -7.07
N LEU A 114 3.20 1.50 -7.79
CA LEU A 114 3.80 0.18 -7.64
C LEU A 114 5.02 0.32 -6.74
N ILE A 115 4.91 -0.17 -5.52
CA ILE A 115 5.93 0.03 -4.48
C ILE A 115 7.03 -1.04 -4.52
N ASN A 116 8.23 -0.65 -4.10
CA ASN A 116 9.32 -1.57 -3.84
C ASN A 116 9.20 -2.13 -2.41
N TYR A 117 8.43 -3.20 -2.26
CA TYR A 117 8.18 -3.83 -0.97
C TYR A 117 9.00 -5.12 -0.85
N ASP A 118 9.89 -5.17 0.12
CA ASP A 118 10.83 -6.28 0.34
C ASP A 118 10.54 -7.11 1.60
N GLY A 119 9.32 -7.10 2.06
CA GLY A 119 8.89 -7.93 3.17
C GLY A 119 8.91 -7.20 4.53
N ILE A 120 9.22 -7.95 5.59
CA ILE A 120 8.99 -7.51 6.98
C ILE A 120 9.67 -6.19 7.36
N ASN A 121 10.85 -5.91 6.81
CA ASN A 121 11.58 -4.67 7.10
C ASN A 121 10.86 -3.42 6.54
N ASP A 122 9.97 -3.62 5.60
CA ASP A 122 9.20 -2.56 4.96
C ASP A 122 7.80 -2.40 5.54
N ASN A 123 7.43 -3.19 6.54
CA ASN A 123 6.08 -3.15 7.11
C ASN A 123 5.74 -1.80 7.75
N ILE A 124 6.65 -1.20 8.50
CA ILE A 124 6.40 0.11 9.12
C ILE A 124 6.24 1.20 8.07
N PRO A 125 7.15 1.35 7.07
CA PRO A 125 6.91 2.28 5.97
C PRO A 125 5.60 2.02 5.23
N LEU A 126 5.22 0.77 5.02
CA LEU A 126 3.96 0.41 4.37
C LEU A 126 2.75 0.82 5.20
N MET A 127 2.76 0.55 6.50
CA MET A 127 1.70 1.00 7.41
C MET A 127 1.52 2.51 7.36
N LYS A 128 2.62 3.27 7.46
CA LYS A 128 2.58 4.74 7.41
C LYS A 128 2.00 5.26 6.10
N PHE A 129 2.43 4.67 4.99
CA PHE A 129 1.93 5.02 3.67
C PHE A 129 0.43 4.74 3.54
N LEU A 130 -0.01 3.54 3.91
CA LEU A 130 -1.41 3.16 3.83
C LEU A 130 -2.28 3.96 4.80
N GLY A 131 -1.77 4.28 5.98
CA GLY A 131 -2.47 5.18 6.92
C GLY A 131 -2.77 6.53 6.31
N GLN A 132 -1.84 7.11 5.59
CA GLN A 132 -2.04 8.36 4.86
C GLN A 132 -3.06 8.20 3.72
N VAL A 133 -2.89 7.16 2.90
CA VAL A 133 -3.75 6.91 1.74
C VAL A 133 -5.20 6.70 2.15
N TYR A 134 -5.45 5.95 3.21
CA TYR A 134 -6.80 5.66 3.71
C TYR A 134 -7.34 6.71 4.71
N GLY A 135 -6.55 7.71 5.06
CA GLY A 135 -6.95 8.71 6.05
C GLY A 135 -7.11 8.14 7.47
N LYS A 136 -6.27 7.17 7.83
CA LYS A 136 -6.32 6.42 9.10
C LYS A 136 -5.08 6.63 9.96
N THR A 137 -4.43 7.79 9.85
CA THR A 137 -3.14 8.07 10.52
C THR A 137 -3.17 7.87 12.03
N GLU A 138 -4.20 8.34 12.73
CA GLU A 138 -4.30 8.17 14.19
C GLU A 138 -4.42 6.71 14.61
N GLN A 139 -5.30 5.97 13.94
CA GLN A 139 -5.50 4.55 14.19
C GLN A 139 -4.24 3.76 13.85
N ASP A 140 -3.61 4.11 12.74
CA ASP A 140 -2.39 3.48 12.25
C ASP A 140 -1.21 3.71 13.20
N ASP A 141 -1.03 4.91 13.74
CA ASP A 141 0.02 5.21 14.71
C ASP A 141 -0.06 4.29 15.95
N LYS A 142 -1.26 4.01 16.44
CA LYS A 142 -1.48 3.08 17.54
C LYS A 142 -1.08 1.65 17.17
N ILE A 143 -1.42 1.23 15.96
CA ILE A 143 -1.07 -0.10 15.43
C ILE A 143 0.44 -0.23 15.25
N ILE A 144 1.08 0.79 14.70
CA ILE A 144 2.54 0.84 14.51
C ILE A 144 3.26 0.72 15.86
N LYS A 145 2.82 1.44 16.88
CA LYS A 145 3.40 1.34 18.23
C LYS A 145 3.32 -0.07 18.79
N LYS A 146 2.18 -0.73 18.65
CA LYS A 146 2.01 -2.13 19.06
C LYS A 146 2.92 -3.07 18.28
N TYR A 147 3.06 -2.83 16.99
CA TYR A 147 3.92 -3.62 16.12
C TYR A 147 5.40 -3.45 16.50
N GLU A 148 5.85 -2.24 16.76
CA GLU A 148 7.22 -1.96 17.21
C GLU A 148 7.55 -2.66 18.55
N VAL A 149 6.62 -2.66 19.47
CA VAL A 149 6.78 -3.38 20.76
C VAL A 149 6.94 -4.88 20.52
N LYS A 150 6.14 -5.46 19.63
CA LYS A 150 6.25 -6.89 19.28
C LYS A 150 7.60 -7.22 18.62
N ILE A 151 8.09 -6.37 17.72
CA ILE A 151 9.39 -6.56 17.07
C ILE A 151 10.51 -6.54 18.13
N LYS A 152 10.53 -5.57 19.02
CA LYS A 152 11.53 -5.46 20.09
C LYS A 152 11.51 -6.70 20.99
N LYS A 153 10.34 -7.23 21.31
CA LYS A 153 10.19 -8.45 22.09
C LYS A 153 10.77 -9.66 21.36
N VAL A 154 10.47 -9.81 20.06
CA VAL A 154 10.98 -10.91 19.25
C VAL A 154 12.50 -10.83 19.11
N GLU A 155 13.05 -9.65 18.87
CA GLU A 155 14.51 -9.43 18.82
C GLU A 155 15.18 -9.78 20.14
N LYS A 156 14.59 -9.40 21.28
CA LYS A 156 15.09 -9.72 22.60
C LYS A 156 15.06 -11.23 22.83
N ASP A 157 13.97 -11.89 22.51
CA ASP A 157 13.83 -13.34 22.64
C ASP A 157 14.82 -14.07 21.72
N ALA A 158 14.99 -13.62 20.47
CA ALA A 158 15.95 -14.17 19.53
C ALA A 158 17.40 -14.02 20.01
N SER A 159 17.76 -12.89 20.62
CA SER A 159 19.09 -12.66 21.15
C SER A 159 19.42 -13.60 22.34
N GLN A 160 18.41 -14.07 23.06
CA GLN A 160 18.56 -15.06 24.13
C GLN A 160 18.81 -16.47 23.60
N TYR A 161 18.37 -16.81 22.41
CA TYR A 161 18.51 -18.14 21.81
C TYR A 161 19.75 -18.30 20.93
N VAL A 162 20.28 -17.23 20.36
CA VAL A 162 21.42 -17.26 19.43
C VAL A 162 22.68 -17.89 20.07
N PRO A 163 23.07 -17.63 21.34
CA PRO A 163 24.23 -18.29 21.96
C PRO A 163 24.09 -19.80 22.09
N ALA A 164 22.89 -20.33 22.31
CA ALA A 164 22.62 -21.75 22.41
C ALA A 164 22.77 -22.50 21.08
N LYS A 165 22.44 -21.88 19.95
CA LYS A 165 22.60 -22.47 18.61
C LYS A 165 24.05 -22.51 18.15
N ILE A 166 24.88 -21.55 18.56
CA ILE A 166 26.30 -21.51 18.23
C ILE A 166 27.08 -22.57 19.03
N ALA A 167 26.63 -22.92 20.22
CA ALA A 167 27.27 -23.92 21.10
C ALA A 167 27.07 -25.37 20.60
N ILE A 168 26.25 -25.63 19.62
CA ILE A 168 25.94 -26.98 19.09
C ILE A 168 26.89 -27.37 17.93
N LEU A 169 27.75 -26.48 17.52
CA LEU A 169 28.81 -26.81 16.58
C LEU A 169 29.96 -27.49 17.34
#